data_28a072acafc1ca98b7a78843f816f879
#
_entry.id   28a072acafc1ca98b7a78843f816f879
#
_cell.length_a   1.000
_cell.length_b   1.000
_cell.length_c   1.000
_cell.angle_alpha   90.00
_cell.angle_beta   90.00
_cell.angle_gamma   90.00
#
_symmetry.space_group_name_H-M   'P 1'
#
loop_
_entity.id
_entity.type
_entity.pdbx_description
1 polymer ?
#
loop_
_entity_poly.entity_id
_entity_poly.type
_entity_poly.pdbx_seq_one_letter_code
_entity_poly.pdbx_strand_id
1 'polypeptide(L)'
;MGGIFGVASKSSCVLDLFFGIDYHSHLGTRRGGMAVYDPAKGFDRAIHNIENSPFRTKFDRDVSELQGNLGIGCISDNEPQPLLVRSHLGNFAITTVGKINNMEELVEHSFKNGSTHFLEMSGGNVNPTEMVASLINQKSTMVEGIRYAQEMIDGSMTMLILTPKALFAARDRLGRTPLIIGKKDGARCVSFESHAYINLGYEDEKSLGPGEIVAVTPEEIETLQKPGDKMRICSFLWVYYGYPTSTYEGVNVEEMRYKCGDMLAERDFGEVKPDIVAGVPDSGIAHAIGYANRSGVPFARPFIKYTPTWPRSFMPTQQSQRNLIARMKLIPVHRLIKDKSLLMIDDSIVRGTQLRETSDFLYSNGAKEVHIRPACPPLLYGCKYLNFSRSKSEMDLITRRVIAKREGDNVDEKTLADYANPDSENYKGMLEDIRKELNFTTLKYHRLDDLVASIDIEPCKLCTYCWSGKE
;
A
#
# COMPACT_ATOMS: atom_id res chain seq x y z
N MET A 1 3.62 3.46 -3.42
CA MET A 1 2.62 4.05 -2.49
C MET A 1 3.36 4.97 -1.51
N GLY A 2 2.72 5.45 -0.51
CA GLY A 2 3.33 6.20 0.59
C GLY A 2 2.53 5.99 1.86
N GLY A 3 3.10 6.42 2.99
CA GLY A 3 2.43 6.46 4.28
C GLY A 3 2.65 7.81 4.92
N ILE A 4 1.70 8.29 5.68
CA ILE A 4 1.74 9.58 6.35
C ILE A 4 1.55 9.41 7.86
N PHE A 5 2.23 10.28 8.61
CA PHE A 5 2.12 10.35 10.06
C PHE A 5 2.16 11.81 10.53
N GLY A 6 1.37 12.13 11.52
CA GLY A 6 1.36 13.47 12.13
C GLY A 6 1.24 13.38 13.63
N VAL A 7 1.77 14.39 14.34
CA VAL A 7 1.74 14.48 15.81
C VAL A 7 1.38 15.89 16.24
N ALA A 8 0.43 15.99 17.18
CA ALA A 8 0.16 17.20 17.96
C ALA A 8 0.45 16.90 19.43
N SER A 9 1.40 17.60 20.06
CA SER A 9 1.88 17.33 21.40
C SER A 9 2.02 18.61 22.23
N LYS A 10 1.86 18.49 23.55
CA LYS A 10 2.21 19.56 24.50
C LYS A 10 3.70 19.74 24.70
N SER A 11 4.47 18.72 24.36
CA SER A 11 5.93 18.71 24.40
C SER A 11 6.53 18.50 23.01
N SER A 12 7.82 18.21 22.90
CA SER A 12 8.42 17.91 21.58
C SER A 12 7.74 16.72 20.91
N CYS A 13 7.36 16.88 19.66
CA CYS A 13 6.75 15.83 18.82
C CYS A 13 7.79 15.05 17.98
N VAL A 14 9.05 15.49 17.95
CA VAL A 14 10.03 15.08 16.93
C VAL A 14 10.31 13.59 16.94
N LEU A 15 10.52 12.97 18.11
CA LEU A 15 10.80 11.53 18.20
C LEU A 15 9.58 10.67 17.81
N ASP A 16 8.40 11.05 18.27
CA ASP A 16 7.16 10.34 17.90
C ASP A 16 6.92 10.44 16.38
N LEU A 17 7.13 11.63 15.81
CA LEU A 17 7.02 11.85 14.37
C LEU A 17 8.03 10.99 13.60
N PHE A 18 9.30 11.00 14.02
CA PHE A 18 10.36 10.23 13.38
C PHE A 18 10.07 8.73 13.35
N PHE A 19 9.74 8.14 14.50
CA PHE A 19 9.44 6.72 14.56
C PHE A 19 8.12 6.37 13.90
N GLY A 20 7.10 7.22 14.03
CA GLY A 20 5.83 7.03 13.36
C GLY A 20 5.97 6.99 11.84
N ILE A 21 6.82 7.85 11.25
CA ILE A 21 7.13 7.81 9.82
C ILE A 21 7.94 6.55 9.48
N ASP A 22 8.96 6.22 10.27
CA ASP A 22 9.81 5.05 10.03
C ASP A 22 9.00 3.74 9.98
N TYR A 23 7.98 3.61 10.81
CA TYR A 23 7.06 2.45 10.77
C TYR A 23 6.28 2.33 9.44
N HIS A 24 6.21 3.38 8.63
CA HIS A 24 5.64 3.34 7.28
C HIS A 24 6.65 2.98 6.17
N SER A 25 7.91 2.63 6.52
CA SER A 25 8.97 2.34 5.53
C SER A 25 8.68 1.15 4.62
N HIS A 26 7.75 0.27 4.95
CA HIS A 26 7.29 -0.82 4.07
C HIS A 26 6.42 -0.31 2.91
N LEU A 27 5.80 0.88 3.03
CA LEU A 27 4.90 1.47 2.04
C LEU A 27 5.62 2.27 0.94
N GLY A 28 6.88 2.63 1.14
CA GLY A 28 7.66 3.39 0.16
C GLY A 28 9.15 3.26 0.37
N THR A 29 9.94 3.56 -0.68
CA THR A 29 11.38 3.27 -0.68
C THR A 29 12.23 4.36 -1.28
N ARG A 30 11.66 5.49 -1.71
CA ARG A 30 12.42 6.50 -2.44
C ARG A 30 12.64 7.78 -1.67
N ARG A 31 11.61 8.29 -1.02
CA ARG A 31 11.63 9.59 -0.35
C ARG A 31 11.09 9.44 1.07
N GLY A 32 11.68 10.18 1.98
CA GLY A 32 11.15 10.41 3.31
C GLY A 32 11.19 11.90 3.61
N GLY A 33 10.23 12.38 4.40
CA GLY A 33 10.22 13.79 4.79
C GLY A 33 9.50 14.02 6.11
N MET A 34 9.98 15.05 6.81
CA MET A 34 9.43 15.54 8.07
C MET A 34 9.28 17.07 7.99
N ALA A 35 8.20 17.61 8.49
CA ALA A 35 8.03 19.03 8.76
C ALA A 35 7.48 19.22 10.17
N VAL A 36 8.02 20.17 10.91
CA VAL A 36 7.62 20.51 12.26
C VAL A 36 7.30 21.98 12.39
N TYR A 37 6.51 22.33 13.38
CA TYR A 37 6.23 23.71 13.76
C TYR A 37 6.55 23.91 15.24
N ASP A 38 7.34 24.94 15.51
CA ASP A 38 7.65 25.43 16.83
C ASP A 38 7.15 26.88 16.98
N PRO A 39 6.43 27.24 18.05
CA PRO A 39 5.91 28.60 18.22
C PRO A 39 6.97 29.71 18.23
N ALA A 40 8.20 29.40 18.62
CA ALA A 40 9.30 30.36 18.68
C ALA A 40 10.12 30.44 17.38
N LYS A 41 10.26 29.29 16.66
CA LYS A 41 11.12 29.17 15.48
C LYS A 41 10.36 29.15 14.16
N GLY A 42 9.05 28.82 14.20
CA GLY A 42 8.24 28.64 13.00
C GLY A 42 8.36 27.23 12.41
N PHE A 43 8.21 27.14 11.10
CA PHE A 43 8.29 25.86 10.37
C PHE A 43 9.74 25.50 10.05
N ASP A 44 10.05 24.21 10.22
CA ASP A 44 11.29 23.60 9.74
C ASP A 44 11.00 22.28 9.03
N ARG A 45 11.86 21.84 8.10
CA ARG A 45 11.63 20.70 7.20
C ARG A 45 12.91 20.00 6.81
N ALA A 46 12.89 18.66 6.83
CA ALA A 46 13.90 17.80 6.24
C ALA A 46 13.29 16.82 5.24
N ILE A 47 13.92 16.65 4.07
CA ILE A 47 13.53 15.68 3.04
C ILE A 47 14.78 14.97 2.53
N HIS A 48 14.74 13.63 2.47
CA HIS A 48 15.86 12.84 1.99
C HIS A 48 15.42 11.77 0.97
N ASN A 49 16.35 11.44 0.07
CA ASN A 49 16.28 10.20 -0.70
C ASN A 49 16.69 9.02 0.19
N ILE A 50 15.80 8.02 0.31
CA ILE A 50 16.00 6.83 1.15
C ILE A 50 16.20 5.55 0.33
N GLU A 51 16.43 5.66 -0.99
CA GLU A 51 16.63 4.47 -1.86
C GLU A 51 17.84 3.64 -1.46
N ASN A 52 18.90 4.30 -0.99
CA ASN A 52 20.20 3.69 -0.70
C ASN A 52 20.48 3.53 0.79
N SER A 53 19.59 3.99 1.66
CA SER A 53 19.78 3.93 3.11
C SER A 53 18.42 4.01 3.81
N PRO A 54 18.20 3.25 4.90
CA PRO A 54 16.96 3.31 5.65
C PRO A 54 16.63 4.73 6.14
N PHE A 55 15.35 5.01 6.32
CA PHE A 55 14.85 6.28 6.82
C PHE A 55 15.57 6.71 8.10
N ARG A 56 15.68 5.82 9.09
CA ARG A 56 16.37 6.10 10.37
C ARG A 56 17.77 6.65 10.19
N THR A 57 18.55 6.05 9.30
CA THR A 57 19.94 6.48 9.06
C THR A 57 20.01 7.84 8.38
N LYS A 58 19.07 8.15 7.49
CA LYS A 58 19.07 9.40 6.75
C LYS A 58 18.65 10.60 7.61
N PHE A 59 17.74 10.39 8.56
CA PHE A 59 17.16 11.43 9.38
C PHE A 59 17.77 11.53 10.79
N ASP A 60 18.80 10.74 11.11
CA ASP A 60 19.44 10.70 12.44
C ASP A 60 19.91 12.09 12.89
N ARG A 61 20.53 12.83 12.01
CA ARG A 61 20.97 14.20 12.27
C ARG A 61 19.79 15.16 12.41
N ASP A 62 18.82 15.10 11.49
CA ASP A 62 17.67 16.01 11.48
C ASP A 62 16.86 15.89 12.77
N VAL A 63 16.71 14.68 13.31
CA VAL A 63 16.01 14.45 14.60
C VAL A 63 16.65 15.20 15.75
N SER A 64 17.96 15.37 15.75
CA SER A 64 18.69 16.12 16.78
C SER A 64 18.59 17.65 16.61
N GLU A 65 18.34 18.11 15.40
CA GLU A 65 18.31 19.55 15.04
C GLU A 65 16.89 20.12 15.02
N LEU A 66 15.89 19.32 14.58
CA LEU A 66 14.49 19.72 14.48
C LEU A 66 13.88 19.96 15.87
N GLN A 67 13.04 20.97 15.96
CA GLN A 67 12.28 21.32 17.16
C GLN A 67 10.85 21.65 16.79
N GLY A 68 9.90 21.17 17.58
CA GLY A 68 8.47 21.46 17.36
C GLY A 68 7.57 20.63 18.26
N ASN A 69 6.37 21.12 18.45
CA ASN A 69 5.30 20.43 19.19
C ASN A 69 4.17 19.92 18.26
N LEU A 70 4.15 20.38 17.02
CA LEU A 70 3.30 19.90 15.95
C LEU A 70 4.18 19.44 14.79
N GLY A 71 3.82 18.32 14.15
CA GLY A 71 4.60 17.83 13.02
C GLY A 71 3.82 16.89 12.11
N ILE A 72 4.21 16.85 10.83
CA ILE A 72 3.74 15.90 9.83
C ILE A 72 4.92 15.31 9.07
N GLY A 73 4.75 14.12 8.51
CA GLY A 73 5.74 13.56 7.62
C GLY A 73 5.22 12.38 6.83
N CYS A 74 6.07 11.89 5.94
CA CYS A 74 5.70 10.83 5.04
C CYS A 74 6.89 9.98 4.58
N ILE A 75 6.54 8.78 4.14
CA ILE A 75 7.31 7.97 3.19
C ILE A 75 6.61 8.07 1.84
N SER A 76 7.34 8.29 0.74
CA SER A 76 6.78 8.40 -0.62
C SER A 76 7.67 7.69 -1.64
N ASP A 77 7.05 7.14 -2.68
CA ASP A 77 7.78 6.59 -3.84
C ASP A 77 7.87 7.58 -5.01
N ASN A 78 7.20 8.70 -4.93
CA ASN A 78 7.07 9.64 -6.04
C ASN A 78 7.75 10.98 -5.73
N GLU A 79 6.98 11.93 -5.26
CA GLU A 79 7.39 13.31 -5.07
C GLU A 79 8.05 13.56 -3.70
N PRO A 80 8.91 14.59 -3.60
CA PRO A 80 9.40 15.10 -2.32
C PRO A 80 8.26 15.76 -1.54
N GLN A 81 8.11 15.41 -0.27
CA GLN A 81 7.12 15.91 0.68
C GLN A 81 7.73 15.91 2.09
N PRO A 82 7.16 16.67 3.09
CA PRO A 82 6.08 17.66 2.99
C PRO A 82 6.47 18.93 2.22
N LEU A 83 5.49 19.62 1.63
CA LEU A 83 5.70 20.94 1.03
C LEU A 83 5.39 22.05 2.04
N LEU A 84 6.25 23.08 2.12
CA LEU A 84 5.96 24.31 2.86
C LEU A 84 5.30 25.32 1.91
N VAL A 85 4.16 25.82 2.31
CA VAL A 85 3.33 26.73 1.51
C VAL A 85 3.10 28.03 2.28
N ARG A 86 3.23 29.15 1.59
CA ARG A 86 2.83 30.48 2.07
C ARG A 86 1.71 31.01 1.19
N SER A 87 0.55 31.29 1.76
CA SER A 87 -0.60 31.75 1.01
C SER A 87 -1.46 32.72 1.83
N HIS A 88 -2.59 33.15 1.25
CA HIS A 88 -3.59 33.95 1.97
C HIS A 88 -4.25 33.18 3.13
N LEU A 89 -4.20 31.83 3.13
CA LEU A 89 -4.63 30.99 4.25
C LEU A 89 -3.61 30.92 5.39
N GLY A 90 -2.47 31.61 5.24
CA GLY A 90 -1.35 31.57 6.15
C GLY A 90 -0.22 30.64 5.69
N ASN A 91 0.75 30.40 6.58
CA ASN A 91 1.81 29.43 6.34
C ASN A 91 1.34 28.05 6.81
N PHE A 92 1.61 27.02 6.01
CA PHE A 92 1.31 25.64 6.37
C PHE A 92 2.28 24.66 5.69
N ALA A 93 2.39 23.45 6.23
CA ALA A 93 3.02 22.34 5.54
C ALA A 93 1.96 21.31 5.14
N ILE A 94 2.17 20.63 4.00
CA ILE A 94 1.21 19.62 3.50
C ILE A 94 1.92 18.35 3.07
N THR A 95 1.33 17.20 3.38
CA THR A 95 1.71 15.90 2.83
C THR A 95 0.47 15.13 2.38
N THR A 96 0.63 14.34 1.32
CA THR A 96 -0.49 13.66 0.66
C THR A 96 -0.14 12.23 0.30
N VAL A 97 -1.17 11.36 0.30
CA VAL A 97 -1.10 10.01 -0.25
C VAL A 97 -2.32 9.77 -1.13
N GLY A 98 -2.09 9.42 -2.38
CA GLY A 98 -3.16 9.15 -3.33
C GLY A 98 -2.67 9.14 -4.77
N LYS A 99 -3.61 9.27 -5.69
CA LYS A 99 -3.39 9.34 -7.12
C LYS A 99 -4.36 10.33 -7.75
N ILE A 100 -3.86 11.17 -8.62
CA ILE A 100 -4.63 12.14 -9.42
C ILE A 100 -4.60 11.66 -10.87
N ASN A 101 -5.75 11.29 -11.43
CA ASN A 101 -5.85 10.84 -12.82
C ASN A 101 -6.03 12.00 -13.81
N ASN A 102 -6.70 13.08 -13.39
CA ASN A 102 -7.01 14.25 -14.21
C ASN A 102 -6.00 15.40 -14.02
N MET A 103 -4.71 15.08 -13.83
CA MET A 103 -3.67 16.07 -13.52
C MET A 103 -3.59 17.18 -14.57
N GLU A 104 -3.58 16.84 -15.85
CA GLU A 104 -3.46 17.81 -16.95
C GLU A 104 -4.65 18.78 -16.99
N GLU A 105 -5.88 18.26 -16.78
CA GLU A 105 -7.09 19.09 -16.70
C GLU A 105 -7.04 20.06 -15.52
N LEU A 106 -6.52 19.61 -14.37
CA LEU A 106 -6.36 20.45 -13.17
C LEU A 106 -5.29 21.53 -13.38
N VAL A 107 -4.21 21.23 -14.08
CA VAL A 107 -3.17 22.21 -14.46
C VAL A 107 -3.78 23.29 -15.34
N GLU A 108 -4.48 22.92 -16.41
CA GLU A 108 -5.17 23.87 -17.29
C GLU A 108 -6.21 24.71 -16.56
N HIS A 109 -7.01 24.07 -15.68
CA HIS A 109 -7.98 24.77 -14.85
C HIS A 109 -7.32 25.81 -13.94
N SER A 110 -6.19 25.45 -13.33
CA SER A 110 -5.43 26.35 -12.44
C SER A 110 -4.91 27.56 -13.22
N PHE A 111 -4.37 27.37 -14.43
CA PHE A 111 -3.89 28.47 -15.28
C PHE A 111 -5.03 29.41 -15.72
N LYS A 112 -6.18 28.87 -16.08
CA LYS A 112 -7.38 29.67 -16.44
C LYS A 112 -7.87 30.51 -15.27
N ASN A 113 -7.70 30.03 -14.02
CA ASN A 113 -8.15 30.69 -12.80
C ASN A 113 -7.07 31.60 -12.15
N GLY A 114 -5.99 31.91 -12.86
CA GLY A 114 -5.01 32.89 -12.45
C GLY A 114 -3.78 32.32 -11.71
N SER A 115 -3.63 31.00 -11.57
CA SER A 115 -2.35 30.39 -11.18
C SER A 115 -1.37 30.56 -12.34
N THR A 116 -0.19 31.11 -12.05
CA THR A 116 0.78 31.47 -13.11
C THR A 116 1.87 30.43 -13.29
N HIS A 117 2.13 29.58 -12.30
CA HIS A 117 3.20 28.60 -12.34
C HIS A 117 3.06 27.56 -11.23
N PHE A 118 3.74 26.42 -11.42
CA PHE A 118 4.03 25.42 -10.42
C PHE A 118 5.55 25.38 -10.19
N LEU A 119 5.99 25.32 -8.95
CA LEU A 119 7.40 25.42 -8.56
C LEU A 119 8.03 24.04 -8.35
N GLU A 120 7.24 23.08 -7.84
CA GLU A 120 7.74 21.75 -7.52
C GLU A 120 7.42 20.78 -8.67
N MET A 121 8.45 20.53 -9.49
CA MET A 121 8.34 19.57 -10.59
C MET A 121 8.98 18.24 -10.20
N SER A 122 8.31 17.14 -10.46
CA SER A 122 8.81 15.78 -10.20
C SER A 122 8.88 14.98 -11.50
N GLY A 123 10.11 14.71 -11.97
CA GLY A 123 10.33 13.96 -13.19
C GLY A 123 9.76 14.61 -14.46
N GLY A 124 9.72 15.94 -14.51
CA GLY A 124 9.16 16.72 -15.62
C GLY A 124 7.65 16.98 -15.53
N ASN A 125 6.99 16.49 -14.47
CA ASN A 125 5.56 16.70 -14.23
C ASN A 125 5.35 17.56 -12.98
N VAL A 126 4.18 18.20 -12.89
CA VAL A 126 3.75 18.93 -11.69
C VAL A 126 3.69 17.99 -10.50
N ASN A 127 4.21 18.43 -9.35
CA ASN A 127 4.13 17.68 -8.10
C ASN A 127 2.66 17.54 -7.66
N PRO A 128 2.13 16.31 -7.48
CA PRO A 128 0.73 16.11 -7.07
C PRO A 128 0.36 16.79 -5.75
N THR A 129 1.28 16.86 -4.79
CA THR A 129 1.05 17.54 -3.51
C THR A 129 0.95 19.07 -3.70
N GLU A 130 1.73 19.64 -4.62
CA GLU A 130 1.61 21.06 -4.98
C GLU A 130 0.29 21.35 -5.70
N MET A 131 -0.18 20.45 -6.57
CA MET A 131 -1.50 20.57 -7.18
C MET A 131 -2.60 20.61 -6.12
N VAL A 132 -2.57 19.72 -5.13
CA VAL A 132 -3.52 19.74 -4.02
C VAL A 132 -3.45 21.07 -3.26
N ALA A 133 -2.27 21.56 -2.93
CA ALA A 133 -2.08 22.86 -2.28
C ALA A 133 -2.63 24.03 -3.13
N SER A 134 -2.44 23.98 -4.45
CA SER A 134 -2.98 24.97 -5.39
C SER A 134 -4.52 24.97 -5.39
N LEU A 135 -5.16 23.79 -5.39
CA LEU A 135 -6.61 23.69 -5.30
C LEU A 135 -7.13 24.23 -3.96
N ILE A 136 -6.48 23.90 -2.85
CA ILE A 136 -6.83 24.42 -1.52
C ILE A 136 -6.78 25.94 -1.51
N ASN A 137 -5.76 26.54 -2.10
CA ASN A 137 -5.57 27.97 -2.15
C ASN A 137 -6.56 28.73 -3.06
N GLN A 138 -7.43 28.04 -3.80
CA GLN A 138 -8.51 28.69 -4.56
C GLN A 138 -9.74 29.05 -3.71
N LYS A 139 -9.76 28.69 -2.42
CA LYS A 139 -10.89 28.94 -1.51
C LYS A 139 -10.49 29.86 -0.35
N SER A 140 -11.51 30.42 0.31
CA SER A 140 -11.32 31.43 1.35
C SER A 140 -10.93 30.86 2.71
N THR A 141 -11.21 29.57 2.94
CA THR A 141 -10.85 28.87 4.18
C THR A 141 -10.17 27.54 3.90
N MET A 142 -9.37 27.04 4.85
CA MET A 142 -8.68 25.76 4.74
C MET A 142 -9.67 24.61 4.49
N VAL A 143 -10.77 24.58 5.23
CA VAL A 143 -11.78 23.50 5.13
C VAL A 143 -12.47 23.50 3.76
N GLU A 144 -12.89 24.68 3.26
CA GLU A 144 -13.45 24.80 1.91
C GLU A 144 -12.43 24.40 0.84
N GLY A 145 -11.16 24.75 1.03
CA GLY A 145 -10.07 24.36 0.14
C GLY A 145 -9.86 22.86 0.09
N ILE A 146 -9.81 22.19 1.24
CA ILE A 146 -9.67 20.72 1.33
C ILE A 146 -10.86 20.05 0.64
N ARG A 147 -12.08 20.48 0.92
CA ARG A 147 -13.30 19.96 0.28
C ARG A 147 -13.24 20.11 -1.23
N TYR A 148 -12.89 21.30 -1.70
CA TYR A 148 -12.75 21.58 -3.12
C TYR A 148 -11.72 20.68 -3.80
N ALA A 149 -10.57 20.49 -3.18
CA ALA A 149 -9.55 19.56 -3.69
C ALA A 149 -10.08 18.11 -3.77
N GLN A 150 -10.81 17.65 -2.75
CA GLN A 150 -11.45 16.32 -2.76
C GLN A 150 -12.52 16.17 -3.86
N GLU A 151 -13.21 17.24 -4.22
CA GLU A 151 -14.24 17.25 -5.27
C GLU A 151 -13.64 17.29 -6.67
N MET A 152 -12.55 18.05 -6.87
CA MET A 152 -11.93 18.26 -8.17
C MET A 152 -11.05 17.10 -8.63
N ILE A 153 -10.51 16.32 -7.69
CA ILE A 153 -9.58 15.23 -8.00
C ILE A 153 -10.36 13.99 -8.45
N ASP A 154 -10.10 13.56 -9.70
CA ASP A 154 -10.42 12.21 -10.13
C ASP A 154 -9.30 11.26 -9.65
N GLY A 155 -9.65 10.35 -8.76
CA GLY A 155 -8.73 9.42 -8.13
C GLY A 155 -8.97 9.25 -6.64
N SER A 156 -7.94 9.47 -5.84
CA SER A 156 -7.98 9.38 -4.37
C SER A 156 -6.92 10.29 -3.77
N MET A 157 -7.27 10.99 -2.68
CA MET A 157 -6.32 11.85 -1.99
C MET A 157 -6.63 11.97 -0.50
N THR A 158 -5.76 11.39 0.32
CA THR A 158 -5.71 11.58 1.77
C THR A 158 -4.58 12.53 2.10
N MET A 159 -4.77 13.44 3.04
CA MET A 159 -3.79 14.49 3.33
C MET A 159 -3.70 14.86 4.81
N LEU A 160 -2.50 15.30 5.21
CA LEU A 160 -2.25 16.01 6.47
C LEU A 160 -1.74 17.42 6.16
N ILE A 161 -2.29 18.41 6.87
CA ILE A 161 -1.86 19.80 6.77
C ILE A 161 -1.49 20.29 8.16
N LEU A 162 -0.25 20.73 8.30
CA LEU A 162 0.29 21.32 9.52
C LEU A 162 0.16 22.83 9.46
N THR A 163 -0.56 23.41 10.40
CA THR A 163 -0.65 24.85 10.61
C THR A 163 -0.05 25.23 11.96
N PRO A 164 0.17 26.53 12.25
CA PRO A 164 0.62 26.96 13.59
C PRO A 164 -0.32 26.61 14.74
N LYS A 165 -1.57 26.23 14.46
CA LYS A 165 -2.61 26.02 15.48
C LYS A 165 -3.01 24.54 15.65
N ALA A 166 -3.00 23.77 14.59
CA ALA A 166 -3.51 22.41 14.58
C ALA A 166 -3.00 21.61 13.39
N LEU A 167 -3.14 20.30 13.46
CA LEU A 167 -3.06 19.38 12.32
C LEU A 167 -4.45 19.22 11.70
N PHE A 168 -4.60 19.54 10.42
CA PHE A 168 -5.79 19.12 9.67
C PHE A 168 -5.52 17.74 9.09
N ALA A 169 -6.43 16.82 9.33
CA ALA A 169 -6.42 15.47 8.77
C ALA A 169 -7.67 15.30 7.90
N ALA A 170 -7.48 14.94 6.63
CA ALA A 170 -8.57 14.75 5.70
C ALA A 170 -8.43 13.39 5.00
N ARG A 171 -9.38 12.50 5.26
CA ARG A 171 -9.44 11.21 4.59
C ARG A 171 -10.04 11.36 3.19
N ASP A 172 -9.55 10.58 2.24
CA ASP A 172 -10.09 10.48 0.89
C ASP A 172 -11.63 10.40 0.86
N ARG A 173 -12.24 11.02 -0.16
CA ARG A 173 -13.71 11.14 -0.29
C ARG A 173 -14.46 9.82 -0.19
N LEU A 174 -13.89 8.74 -0.69
CA LEU A 174 -14.45 7.39 -0.59
C LEU A 174 -13.76 6.51 0.45
N GLY A 175 -12.84 7.08 1.26
CA GLY A 175 -12.13 6.36 2.30
C GLY A 175 -11.28 5.19 1.79
N ARG A 176 -10.69 5.31 0.60
CA ARG A 176 -9.91 4.25 -0.04
C ARG A 176 -8.68 3.84 0.74
N THR A 177 -8.15 4.76 1.52
CA THR A 177 -7.07 4.52 2.48
C THR A 177 -7.56 4.83 3.89
N PRO A 178 -7.04 4.15 4.93
CA PRO A 178 -7.35 4.49 6.31
C PRO A 178 -6.72 5.83 6.72
N LEU A 179 -7.29 6.46 7.74
CA LEU A 179 -6.68 7.55 8.47
C LEU A 179 -7.17 7.48 9.92
N ILE A 180 -6.26 7.20 10.85
CA ILE A 180 -6.58 6.82 12.23
C ILE A 180 -5.92 7.81 13.18
N ILE A 181 -6.60 8.17 14.24
CA ILE A 181 -6.09 9.03 15.30
C ILE A 181 -5.83 8.19 16.54
N GLY A 182 -4.60 8.26 17.05
CA GLY A 182 -4.20 7.71 18.33
C GLY A 182 -4.02 8.80 19.36
N LYS A 183 -4.23 8.44 20.63
CA LYS A 183 -4.10 9.34 21.80
C LYS A 183 -3.18 8.74 22.85
N LYS A 184 -2.36 9.59 23.45
CA LYS A 184 -1.66 9.34 24.73
C LYS A 184 -1.72 10.58 25.62
N ASP A 185 -1.21 10.50 26.82
CA ASP A 185 -1.18 11.67 27.70
C ASP A 185 -0.40 12.83 27.05
N GLY A 186 -1.07 13.98 26.93
CA GLY A 186 -0.52 15.19 26.36
C GLY A 186 -0.24 15.19 24.85
N ALA A 187 -0.65 14.15 24.10
CA ALA A 187 -0.42 14.11 22.67
C ALA A 187 -1.47 13.29 21.89
N ARG A 188 -1.66 13.65 20.63
CA ARG A 188 -2.40 12.89 19.62
C ARG A 188 -1.53 12.69 18.38
N CYS A 189 -1.69 11.54 17.74
CA CYS A 189 -1.11 11.27 16.42
C CYS A 189 -2.20 11.00 15.40
N VAL A 190 -1.86 11.21 14.13
CA VAL A 190 -2.67 10.84 12.97
C VAL A 190 -1.83 9.93 12.10
N SER A 191 -2.33 8.76 11.76
CA SER A 191 -1.57 7.73 11.07
C SER A 191 -2.35 7.08 9.93
N PHE A 192 -1.63 6.68 8.89
CA PHE A 192 -2.15 5.81 7.86
C PHE A 192 -2.35 4.37 8.38
N GLU A 193 -1.50 3.93 9.32
CA GLU A 193 -1.54 2.59 9.90
C GLU A 193 -1.50 2.61 11.44
N SER A 194 -2.35 1.80 12.07
CA SER A 194 -2.44 1.75 13.54
C SER A 194 -1.17 1.22 14.21
N HIS A 195 -0.48 0.25 13.59
CA HIS A 195 0.76 -0.30 14.17
C HIS A 195 1.85 0.76 14.39
N ALA A 196 1.83 1.85 13.62
CA ALA A 196 2.87 2.88 13.64
C ALA A 196 2.95 3.65 14.96
N TYR A 197 1.93 3.61 15.79
CA TYR A 197 1.87 4.37 17.04
C TYR A 197 1.70 3.52 18.31
N ILE A 198 1.38 2.23 18.19
CA ILE A 198 1.21 1.34 19.36
C ILE A 198 2.46 1.34 20.24
N ASN A 199 3.63 1.11 19.63
CA ASN A 199 4.90 1.10 20.38
C ASN A 199 5.37 2.49 20.84
N LEU A 200 4.71 3.56 20.38
CA LEU A 200 4.94 4.93 20.84
C LEU A 200 4.03 5.30 22.03
N GLY A 201 3.23 4.34 22.51
CA GLY A 201 2.36 4.49 23.67
C GLY A 201 1.02 5.19 23.37
N TYR A 202 0.61 5.25 22.10
CA TYR A 202 -0.72 5.74 21.74
C TYR A 202 -1.71 4.58 21.70
N GLU A 203 -2.95 4.89 22.08
CA GLU A 203 -4.12 4.02 21.96
C GLU A 203 -5.06 4.58 20.88
N ASP A 204 -5.85 3.71 20.25
CA ASP A 204 -6.83 4.09 19.24
C ASP A 204 -7.89 5.04 19.84
N GLU A 205 -8.07 6.22 19.24
CA GLU A 205 -9.10 7.19 19.65
C GLU A 205 -10.23 7.30 18.61
N LYS A 206 -9.86 7.38 17.31
CA LYS A 206 -10.85 7.59 16.24
C LYS A 206 -10.31 7.14 14.89
N SER A 207 -11.10 6.39 14.13
CA SER A 207 -10.91 6.20 12.69
C SER A 207 -11.76 7.20 11.91
N LEU A 208 -11.17 7.96 11.01
CA LEU A 208 -11.90 8.90 10.17
C LEU A 208 -12.74 8.16 9.14
N GLY A 209 -13.97 8.61 8.93
CA GLY A 209 -14.83 8.11 7.85
C GLY A 209 -14.49 8.71 6.47
N PRO A 210 -15.17 8.26 5.40
CA PRO A 210 -14.94 8.74 4.03
C PRO A 210 -15.16 10.25 3.90
N GLY A 211 -14.18 10.98 3.38
CA GLY A 211 -14.24 12.43 3.18
C GLY A 211 -14.28 13.25 4.47
N GLU A 212 -14.10 12.64 5.63
CA GLU A 212 -14.09 13.34 6.90
C GLU A 212 -12.86 14.26 7.02
N ILE A 213 -13.09 15.47 7.56
CA ILE A 213 -12.04 16.46 7.83
C ILE A 213 -12.09 16.82 9.31
N VAL A 214 -10.96 16.72 9.97
CA VAL A 214 -10.82 17.09 11.39
C VAL A 214 -9.61 18.00 11.60
N ALA A 215 -9.69 18.86 12.65
CA ALA A 215 -8.53 19.53 13.22
C ALA A 215 -8.14 18.78 14.52
N VAL A 216 -6.86 18.48 14.65
CA VAL A 216 -6.30 17.72 15.77
C VAL A 216 -5.32 18.61 16.52
N THR A 217 -5.54 18.75 17.82
CA THR A 217 -4.66 19.39 18.77
C THR A 217 -4.26 18.41 19.87
N PRO A 218 -3.30 18.74 20.75
CA PRO A 218 -3.02 17.89 21.91
C PRO A 218 -4.23 17.67 22.82
N GLU A 219 -5.16 18.62 22.85
CA GLU A 219 -6.32 18.64 23.77
C GLU A 219 -7.56 17.95 23.18
N GLU A 220 -7.83 18.15 21.88
CA GLU A 220 -9.11 17.75 21.29
C GLU A 220 -9.03 17.43 19.79
N ILE A 221 -10.08 16.81 19.30
CA ILE A 221 -10.36 16.60 17.87
C ILE A 221 -11.64 17.37 17.53
N GLU A 222 -11.53 18.37 16.68
CA GLU A 222 -12.67 19.12 16.15
C GLU A 222 -13.08 18.52 14.78
N THR A 223 -14.32 18.07 14.65
CA THR A 223 -14.85 17.62 13.35
C THR A 223 -15.34 18.82 12.54
N LEU A 224 -14.63 19.12 11.47
CA LEU A 224 -14.88 20.25 10.56
C LEU A 224 -15.77 19.86 9.37
N GLN A 225 -15.71 18.60 8.97
CA GLN A 225 -16.62 17.98 8.00
C GLN A 225 -16.93 16.56 8.45
N LYS A 226 -18.21 16.24 8.56
CA LYS A 226 -18.68 14.89 8.89
C LYS A 226 -18.36 13.91 7.74
N PRO A 227 -18.20 12.61 8.05
CA PRO A 227 -17.98 11.60 7.01
C PRO A 227 -19.20 11.48 6.09
N GLY A 228 -18.93 11.09 4.85
CA GLY A 228 -19.95 10.71 3.88
C GLY A 228 -20.42 9.26 4.06
N ASP A 229 -21.54 8.92 3.43
CA ASP A 229 -22.19 7.61 3.57
C ASP A 229 -21.55 6.52 2.68
N LYS A 230 -20.77 6.91 1.65
CA LYS A 230 -20.19 5.97 0.68
C LYS A 230 -18.74 5.70 1.01
N MET A 231 -18.43 4.44 1.32
CA MET A 231 -17.06 3.94 1.49
C MET A 231 -16.68 3.00 0.35
N ARG A 232 -15.39 3.00 -0.02
CA ARG A 232 -14.75 2.07 -0.95
C ARG A 232 -13.31 1.84 -0.52
N ILE A 233 -13.11 1.31 0.69
CA ILE A 233 -11.75 1.04 1.20
C ILE A 233 -11.09 -0.07 0.36
N CYS A 234 -9.80 0.09 0.11
CA CYS A 234 -9.04 -0.84 -0.72
C CYS A 234 -8.87 -2.20 -0.05
N SER A 235 -9.45 -3.27 -0.62
CA SER A 235 -9.32 -4.63 -0.10
C SER A 235 -7.88 -5.14 -0.12
N PHE A 236 -7.04 -4.62 -1.01
CA PHE A 236 -5.62 -5.01 -1.12
C PHE A 236 -4.77 -4.58 0.08
N LEU A 237 -5.29 -3.70 0.94
CA LEU A 237 -4.66 -3.36 2.22
C LEU A 237 -4.52 -4.60 3.10
N TRP A 238 -5.57 -5.40 3.24
CA TRP A 238 -5.51 -6.65 4.03
C TRP A 238 -4.73 -7.74 3.33
N VAL A 239 -4.87 -7.87 2.02
CA VAL A 239 -4.19 -8.93 1.25
C VAL A 239 -2.67 -8.78 1.31
N TYR A 240 -2.16 -7.56 1.12
CA TYR A 240 -0.72 -7.33 0.94
C TYR A 240 -0.16 -6.10 1.66
N TYR A 241 -0.73 -4.89 1.42
CA TYR A 241 -0.05 -3.64 1.79
C TYR A 241 -0.03 -3.37 3.27
N GLY A 242 -1.09 -3.71 4.00
CA GLY A 242 -1.20 -3.47 5.43
C GLY A 242 -0.16 -4.24 6.22
N TYR A 243 0.40 -3.57 7.21
CA TYR A 243 1.31 -4.26 8.14
C TYR A 243 0.51 -5.27 8.99
N PRO A 244 1.04 -6.48 9.27
CA PRO A 244 0.27 -7.55 9.92
C PRO A 244 -0.45 -7.15 11.21
N THR A 245 0.17 -6.31 12.04
CA THR A 245 -0.41 -5.87 13.31
C THR A 245 -1.35 -4.67 13.19
N SER A 246 -1.55 -4.13 11.98
CA SER A 246 -2.50 -3.03 11.73
C SER A 246 -3.95 -3.51 11.71
N THR A 247 -4.83 -2.62 12.12
CA THR A 247 -6.29 -2.81 12.08
C THR A 247 -6.93 -1.67 11.29
N TYR A 248 -7.79 -1.99 10.32
CA TYR A 248 -8.56 -1.03 9.53
C TYR A 248 -10.02 -1.36 9.63
N GLU A 249 -10.87 -0.35 9.88
CA GLU A 249 -12.33 -0.52 10.03
C GLU A 249 -12.71 -1.66 11.01
N GLY A 250 -11.91 -1.87 12.06
CA GLY A 250 -12.12 -2.91 13.06
C GLY A 250 -11.60 -4.30 12.70
N VAL A 251 -11.02 -4.49 11.50
CA VAL A 251 -10.50 -5.80 11.05
C VAL A 251 -8.97 -5.81 11.04
N ASN A 252 -8.37 -6.71 11.82
CA ASN A 252 -6.93 -6.90 11.88
C ASN A 252 -6.41 -7.58 10.60
N VAL A 253 -5.23 -7.13 10.13
CA VAL A 253 -4.64 -7.63 8.88
C VAL A 253 -4.20 -9.10 9.01
N GLU A 254 -3.52 -9.47 10.09
CA GLU A 254 -3.01 -10.83 10.29
C GLU A 254 -4.15 -11.83 10.45
N GLU A 255 -5.18 -11.50 11.23
CA GLU A 255 -6.36 -12.34 11.44
C GLU A 255 -7.13 -12.56 10.13
N MET A 256 -7.29 -11.49 9.33
CA MET A 256 -7.91 -11.61 8.00
C MET A 256 -7.13 -12.56 7.11
N ARG A 257 -5.78 -12.48 7.10
CA ARG A 257 -4.94 -13.38 6.28
C ARG A 257 -5.07 -14.84 6.70
N TYR A 258 -5.21 -15.11 8.01
CA TYR A 258 -5.50 -16.47 8.49
C TYR A 258 -6.86 -16.96 7.98
N LYS A 259 -7.91 -16.13 8.09
CA LYS A 259 -9.26 -16.45 7.60
C LYS A 259 -9.27 -16.68 6.08
N CYS A 260 -8.54 -15.86 5.33
CA CYS A 260 -8.35 -16.02 3.89
C CYS A 260 -7.70 -17.37 3.55
N GLY A 261 -6.62 -17.76 4.26
CA GLY A 261 -5.96 -19.05 4.08
C GLY A 261 -6.85 -20.24 4.44
N ASP A 262 -7.68 -20.12 5.49
CA ASP A 262 -8.67 -21.13 5.89
C ASP A 262 -9.68 -21.39 4.75
N MET A 263 -10.25 -20.33 4.17
CA MET A 263 -11.21 -20.44 3.07
C MET A 263 -10.58 -21.00 1.79
N LEU A 264 -9.31 -20.68 1.50
CA LEU A 264 -8.55 -21.30 0.41
C LEU A 264 -8.44 -22.82 0.60
N ALA A 265 -8.11 -23.28 1.81
CA ALA A 265 -7.98 -24.69 2.13
C ALA A 265 -9.32 -25.45 2.00
N GLU A 266 -10.41 -24.82 2.42
CA GLU A 266 -11.75 -25.40 2.29
C GLU A 266 -12.13 -25.68 0.82
N ARG A 267 -11.83 -24.72 -0.08
CA ARG A 267 -12.08 -24.90 -1.52
C ARG A 267 -11.12 -25.86 -2.21
N ASP A 268 -9.97 -26.13 -1.62
CA ASP A 268 -8.94 -27.01 -2.18
C ASP A 268 -9.01 -28.43 -1.63
N PHE A 269 -10.00 -28.69 -0.75
CA PHE A 269 -10.12 -29.94 -0.03
C PHE A 269 -10.19 -31.14 -0.97
N GLY A 270 -9.21 -32.04 -0.86
CA GLY A 270 -9.14 -33.28 -1.64
C GLY A 270 -8.59 -33.14 -3.06
N GLU A 271 -8.33 -31.92 -3.56
CA GLU A 271 -7.79 -31.73 -4.92
C GLU A 271 -6.28 -32.01 -5.01
N VAL A 272 -5.53 -31.66 -3.98
CA VAL A 272 -4.08 -31.90 -3.89
C VAL A 272 -3.73 -32.47 -2.53
N LYS A 273 -2.64 -33.25 -2.49
CA LYS A 273 -2.11 -33.87 -1.25
C LYS A 273 -0.67 -33.45 -1.04
N PRO A 274 -0.42 -32.20 -0.65
CA PRO A 274 0.95 -31.75 -0.43
C PRO A 274 1.52 -32.34 0.87
N ASP A 275 2.85 -32.54 0.90
CA ASP A 275 3.57 -32.91 2.12
C ASP A 275 3.67 -31.72 3.08
N ILE A 276 3.73 -30.49 2.53
CA ILE A 276 4.01 -29.26 3.27
C ILE A 276 3.23 -28.11 2.66
N VAL A 277 2.67 -27.25 3.53
CA VAL A 277 2.17 -25.92 3.18
C VAL A 277 3.25 -24.88 3.56
N ALA A 278 3.52 -23.96 2.68
CA ALA A 278 4.49 -22.88 2.92
C ALA A 278 4.03 -21.55 2.33
N GLY A 279 4.45 -20.44 2.93
CA GLY A 279 4.23 -19.11 2.40
C GLY A 279 5.47 -18.57 1.68
N VAL A 280 5.26 -17.83 0.61
CA VAL A 280 6.32 -17.00 0.03
C VAL A 280 6.64 -15.88 1.02
N PRO A 281 7.89 -15.73 1.47
CA PRO A 281 8.23 -14.72 2.47
C PRO A 281 8.15 -13.28 1.91
N ASP A 282 7.61 -12.33 2.65
CA ASP A 282 6.99 -12.50 3.98
C ASP A 282 5.43 -12.48 3.83
N SER A 283 4.92 -12.02 2.70
CA SER A 283 3.50 -11.73 2.44
C SER A 283 2.59 -12.96 2.43
N GLY A 284 3.08 -14.10 1.94
CA GLY A 284 2.32 -15.33 1.89
C GLY A 284 2.25 -16.13 3.21
N ILE A 285 3.05 -15.75 4.23
CA ILE A 285 3.22 -16.58 5.44
C ILE A 285 1.92 -16.69 6.23
N ALA A 286 1.24 -15.60 6.52
CA ALA A 286 0.02 -15.61 7.32
C ALA A 286 -1.11 -16.40 6.62
N HIS A 287 -1.30 -16.19 5.32
CA HIS A 287 -2.24 -16.97 4.51
C HIS A 287 -1.92 -18.48 4.55
N ALA A 288 -0.62 -18.85 4.49
CA ALA A 288 -0.18 -20.24 4.54
C ALA A 288 -0.42 -20.87 5.92
N ILE A 289 -0.27 -20.12 7.00
CA ILE A 289 -0.61 -20.59 8.36
C ILE A 289 -2.12 -20.89 8.45
N GLY A 290 -2.98 -19.98 7.96
CA GLY A 290 -4.42 -20.21 7.92
C GLY A 290 -4.79 -21.45 7.13
N TYR A 291 -4.21 -21.63 5.95
CA TYR A 291 -4.40 -22.83 5.12
C TYR A 291 -3.95 -24.11 5.84
N ALA A 292 -2.76 -24.13 6.45
CA ALA A 292 -2.24 -25.28 7.17
C ALA A 292 -3.12 -25.66 8.37
N ASN A 293 -3.59 -24.67 9.13
CA ASN A 293 -4.48 -24.90 10.26
C ASN A 293 -5.81 -25.58 9.84
N ARG A 294 -6.37 -25.18 8.70
CA ARG A 294 -7.62 -25.77 8.18
C ARG A 294 -7.42 -27.15 7.56
N SER A 295 -6.38 -27.29 6.72
CA SER A 295 -6.14 -28.53 5.97
C SER A 295 -5.54 -29.65 6.82
N GLY A 296 -4.92 -29.33 7.95
CA GLY A 296 -4.14 -30.28 8.76
C GLY A 296 -2.79 -30.66 8.15
N VAL A 297 -2.41 -30.09 7.00
CA VAL A 297 -1.10 -30.28 6.39
C VAL A 297 -0.06 -29.43 7.13
N PRO A 298 1.11 -29.97 7.49
CA PRO A 298 2.10 -29.23 8.26
C PRO A 298 2.59 -27.95 7.55
N PHE A 299 2.58 -26.83 8.26
CA PHE A 299 3.26 -25.61 7.81
C PHE A 299 4.77 -25.78 7.99
N ALA A 300 5.56 -25.46 6.97
CA ALA A 300 7.00 -25.43 7.06
C ALA A 300 7.59 -24.32 6.17
N ARG A 301 8.85 -24.00 6.39
CA ARG A 301 9.59 -22.98 5.61
C ARG A 301 10.67 -23.66 4.76
N PRO A 302 10.37 -24.08 3.53
CA PRO A 302 11.32 -24.78 2.66
C PRO A 302 12.48 -23.89 2.22
N PHE A 303 12.33 -22.59 2.35
CA PHE A 303 13.41 -21.61 2.20
C PHE A 303 13.22 -20.43 3.14
N ILE A 304 14.34 -19.79 3.47
CA ILE A 304 14.38 -18.64 4.37
C ILE A 304 14.91 -17.45 3.59
N LYS A 305 14.26 -16.31 3.72
CA LYS A 305 14.74 -15.03 3.16
C LYS A 305 15.97 -14.59 3.94
N TYR A 306 17.06 -14.32 3.21
CA TYR A 306 18.28 -13.79 3.80
C TYR A 306 18.08 -12.30 4.14
N THR A 307 18.03 -11.99 5.43
CA THR A 307 17.69 -10.66 5.93
C THR A 307 18.85 -9.66 6.05
N PRO A 308 20.14 -10.05 6.24
CA PRO A 308 21.27 -9.13 6.10
C PRO A 308 21.37 -8.71 4.65
N THR A 309 20.57 -7.73 4.30
CA THR A 309 20.26 -7.43 2.91
C THR A 309 21.15 -6.35 2.36
N TRP A 310 21.53 -6.60 1.13
CA TRP A 310 21.93 -5.55 0.21
C TRP A 310 20.84 -4.49 0.13
N PRO A 311 21.18 -3.18 0.16
CA PRO A 311 20.22 -2.13 -0.12
C PRO A 311 19.48 -2.47 -1.42
N ARG A 312 18.16 -2.17 -1.48
CA ARG A 312 17.37 -2.40 -2.71
C ARG A 312 17.96 -1.78 -3.98
N SER A 313 18.83 -0.81 -3.82
CA SER A 313 19.58 -0.10 -4.88
C SER A 313 20.78 -0.86 -5.46
N PHE A 314 21.24 -1.93 -4.81
CA PHE A 314 22.31 -2.74 -5.38
C PHE A 314 21.76 -3.65 -6.48
N MET A 315 21.48 -3.06 -7.63
CA MET A 315 21.11 -3.76 -8.87
C MET A 315 22.30 -3.69 -9.82
N PRO A 316 23.10 -4.76 -9.93
CA PRO A 316 24.21 -4.80 -10.87
C PRO A 316 23.71 -4.61 -12.30
N THR A 317 24.54 -3.99 -13.12
CA THR A 317 24.26 -3.79 -14.55
C THR A 317 24.35 -5.10 -15.34
N GLN A 318 25.17 -6.06 -14.88
CA GLN A 318 25.35 -7.35 -15.55
C GLN A 318 24.31 -8.38 -15.14
N GLN A 319 23.73 -9.09 -16.11
CA GLN A 319 22.70 -10.10 -15.90
C GLN A 319 23.16 -11.27 -15.01
N SER A 320 24.43 -11.70 -15.14
CA SER A 320 25.02 -12.77 -14.32
C SER A 320 25.06 -12.41 -12.83
N GLN A 321 25.39 -11.16 -12.52
CA GLN A 321 25.40 -10.65 -11.16
C GLN A 321 23.97 -10.49 -10.60
N ARG A 322 23.01 -10.08 -11.44
CA ARG A 322 21.58 -10.04 -11.05
C ARG A 322 21.06 -11.42 -10.68
N ASN A 323 21.40 -12.43 -11.46
CA ASN A 323 21.03 -13.82 -11.20
C ASN A 323 21.67 -14.36 -9.92
N LEU A 324 22.92 -13.99 -9.64
CA LEU A 324 23.60 -14.36 -8.39
C LEU A 324 22.90 -13.73 -7.17
N ILE A 325 22.59 -12.43 -7.23
CA ILE A 325 21.90 -11.72 -6.14
C ILE A 325 20.49 -12.27 -5.92
N ALA A 326 19.78 -12.62 -6.98
CA ALA A 326 18.47 -13.26 -6.86
C ALA A 326 18.56 -14.59 -6.11
N ARG A 327 19.58 -15.42 -6.41
CA ARG A 327 19.85 -16.69 -5.70
C ARG A 327 20.26 -16.49 -4.23
N MET A 328 20.93 -15.39 -3.91
CA MET A 328 21.34 -15.11 -2.52
C MET A 328 20.20 -14.68 -1.61
N LYS A 329 19.05 -14.29 -2.17
CA LYS A 329 17.88 -13.82 -1.38
C LYS A 329 17.17 -14.94 -0.63
N LEU A 330 17.19 -16.16 -1.16
CA LEU A 330 16.49 -17.31 -0.61
C LEU A 330 17.47 -18.43 -0.32
N ILE A 331 17.51 -18.90 0.93
CA ILE A 331 18.36 -20.01 1.34
C ILE A 331 17.50 -21.26 1.51
N PRO A 332 17.77 -22.37 0.75
CA PRO A 332 16.95 -23.57 0.81
C PRO A 332 17.21 -24.40 2.08
N VAL A 333 16.14 -25.02 2.56
CA VAL A 333 16.19 -26.08 3.57
C VAL A 333 15.98 -27.41 2.84
N HIS A 334 17.04 -28.00 2.31
CA HIS A 334 16.97 -29.13 1.38
C HIS A 334 16.09 -30.30 1.84
N ARG A 335 16.07 -30.64 3.15
CA ARG A 335 15.22 -31.70 3.70
C ARG A 335 13.72 -31.41 3.62
N LEU A 336 13.35 -30.13 3.51
CA LEU A 336 11.96 -29.70 3.37
C LEU A 336 11.54 -29.56 1.90
N ILE A 337 12.49 -29.69 0.94
CA ILE A 337 12.23 -29.55 -0.50
C ILE A 337 12.35 -30.88 -1.23
N LYS A 338 13.46 -31.61 -0.99
CA LYS A 338 13.81 -32.79 -1.76
C LYS A 338 12.74 -33.86 -1.64
N ASP A 339 12.27 -34.35 -2.79
CA ASP A 339 11.26 -35.39 -2.97
C ASP A 339 9.88 -35.04 -2.33
N LYS A 340 9.61 -33.73 -2.08
CA LYS A 340 8.38 -33.25 -1.47
C LYS A 340 7.42 -32.62 -2.50
N SER A 341 6.13 -32.81 -2.24
CA SER A 341 5.04 -32.07 -2.86
C SER A 341 4.76 -30.85 -2.00
N LEU A 342 5.00 -29.64 -2.55
CA LEU A 342 4.94 -28.37 -1.83
C LEU A 342 3.73 -27.58 -2.29
N LEU A 343 2.90 -27.13 -1.34
CA LEU A 343 1.86 -26.13 -1.59
C LEU A 343 2.35 -24.77 -1.10
N MET A 344 2.56 -23.88 -2.05
CA MET A 344 3.08 -22.53 -1.81
C MET A 344 1.94 -21.52 -1.90
N ILE A 345 1.84 -20.66 -0.90
CA ILE A 345 0.87 -19.56 -0.89
C ILE A 345 1.62 -18.24 -1.01
N ASP A 346 1.15 -17.38 -1.92
CA ASP A 346 1.60 -16.00 -2.04
C ASP A 346 0.38 -15.08 -1.97
N ASP A 347 0.58 -13.80 -1.69
CA ASP A 347 -0.52 -12.82 -1.66
C ASP A 347 -1.15 -12.65 -3.05
N SER A 348 -0.33 -12.54 -4.10
CA SER A 348 -0.78 -12.24 -5.46
C SER A 348 0.24 -12.60 -6.52
N ILE A 349 -0.19 -12.75 -7.77
CA ILE A 349 0.68 -12.83 -8.94
C ILE A 349 0.49 -11.59 -9.80
N VAL A 350 1.48 -10.69 -9.81
CA VAL A 350 1.46 -9.47 -10.63
C VAL A 350 2.14 -9.75 -11.97
N ARG A 351 3.47 -9.79 -11.99
CA ARG A 351 4.28 -10.04 -13.21
C ARG A 351 4.60 -11.51 -13.44
N GLY A 352 4.55 -12.32 -12.40
CA GLY A 352 4.88 -13.73 -12.41
C GLY A 352 6.39 -14.04 -12.34
N THR A 353 7.29 -13.10 -12.62
CA THR A 353 8.73 -13.33 -12.70
C THR A 353 9.31 -13.91 -11.40
N GLN A 354 8.95 -13.33 -10.25
CA GLN A 354 9.44 -13.78 -8.94
C GLN A 354 8.96 -15.20 -8.61
N LEU A 355 7.70 -15.50 -8.88
CA LEU A 355 7.15 -16.84 -8.61
C LEU A 355 7.71 -17.90 -9.56
N ARG A 356 7.98 -17.54 -10.83
CA ARG A 356 8.71 -18.42 -11.73
C ARG A 356 10.09 -18.74 -11.19
N GLU A 357 10.88 -17.74 -10.81
CA GLU A 357 12.19 -17.93 -10.19
C GLU A 357 12.11 -18.80 -8.93
N THR A 358 11.06 -18.62 -8.11
CA THR A 358 10.84 -19.45 -6.91
C THR A 358 10.51 -20.90 -7.28
N SER A 359 9.66 -21.13 -8.27
CA SER A 359 9.34 -22.48 -8.75
C SER A 359 10.57 -23.20 -9.30
N ASP A 360 11.31 -22.54 -10.20
CA ASP A 360 12.53 -23.09 -10.76
C ASP A 360 13.59 -23.38 -9.67
N PHE A 361 13.68 -22.52 -8.65
CA PHE A 361 14.52 -22.73 -7.47
C PHE A 361 14.11 -23.98 -6.69
N LEU A 362 12.81 -24.18 -6.43
CA LEU A 362 12.32 -25.35 -5.71
C LEU A 362 12.59 -26.65 -6.49
N TYR A 363 12.29 -26.70 -7.79
CA TYR A 363 12.60 -27.85 -8.64
C TYR A 363 14.09 -28.15 -8.74
N SER A 364 14.94 -27.13 -8.85
CA SER A 364 16.41 -27.30 -8.86
C SER A 364 16.96 -27.85 -7.54
N ASN A 365 16.22 -27.69 -6.44
CA ASN A 365 16.53 -28.28 -5.13
C ASN A 365 15.80 -29.61 -4.87
N GLY A 366 15.18 -30.20 -5.90
CA GLY A 366 14.62 -31.55 -5.87
C GLY A 366 13.16 -31.63 -5.41
N ALA A 367 12.38 -30.55 -5.48
CA ALA A 367 10.95 -30.62 -5.25
C ALA A 367 10.28 -31.58 -6.25
N LYS A 368 9.36 -32.42 -5.79
CA LYS A 368 8.59 -33.33 -6.63
C LYS A 368 7.47 -32.59 -7.35
N GLU A 369 6.75 -31.76 -6.62
CA GLU A 369 5.62 -30.99 -7.10
C GLU A 369 5.62 -29.60 -6.44
N VAL A 370 5.15 -28.59 -7.19
CA VAL A 370 4.99 -27.21 -6.71
C VAL A 370 3.60 -26.74 -7.08
N HIS A 371 2.72 -26.66 -6.08
CA HIS A 371 1.34 -26.19 -6.19
C HIS A 371 1.31 -24.74 -5.71
N ILE A 372 0.68 -23.83 -6.46
CA ILE A 372 0.61 -22.41 -6.11
C ILE A 372 -0.84 -22.01 -5.85
N ARG A 373 -1.04 -21.27 -4.75
CA ARG A 373 -2.34 -20.72 -4.33
C ARG A 373 -2.18 -19.24 -3.99
N PRO A 374 -2.44 -18.32 -4.95
CA PRO A 374 -2.51 -16.90 -4.63
C PRO A 374 -3.70 -16.62 -3.72
N ALA A 375 -3.48 -15.79 -2.69
CA ALA A 375 -4.48 -15.44 -1.69
C ALA A 375 -5.54 -14.43 -2.18
N CYS A 376 -5.47 -14.01 -3.43
CA CYS A 376 -6.46 -13.15 -4.06
C CYS A 376 -6.78 -13.65 -5.48
N PRO A 377 -7.87 -13.16 -6.12
CA PRO A 377 -8.16 -13.45 -7.53
C PRO A 377 -7.09 -12.91 -8.48
N PRO A 378 -7.08 -13.35 -9.76
CA PRO A 378 -6.18 -12.81 -10.77
C PRO A 378 -6.34 -11.30 -10.93
N LEU A 379 -5.24 -10.55 -10.89
CA LEU A 379 -5.25 -9.11 -11.12
C LEU A 379 -5.44 -8.83 -12.62
N LEU A 380 -6.56 -8.23 -12.99
CA LEU A 380 -6.95 -7.93 -14.37
C LEU A 380 -6.83 -6.45 -14.72
N TYR A 381 -6.89 -5.57 -13.72
CA TYR A 381 -6.92 -4.11 -13.91
C TYR A 381 -5.86 -3.42 -13.06
N GLY A 382 -5.16 -2.46 -13.67
CA GLY A 382 -4.27 -1.55 -12.94
C GLY A 382 -5.06 -0.63 -12.01
N CYS A 383 -4.52 -0.35 -10.82
CA CYS A 383 -5.22 0.49 -9.85
C CYS A 383 -5.42 1.92 -10.37
N LYS A 384 -6.67 2.41 -10.38
CA LYS A 384 -7.05 3.78 -10.74
C LYS A 384 -6.90 4.78 -9.58
N TYR A 385 -6.84 4.29 -8.35
CA TYR A 385 -7.06 5.12 -7.17
C TYR A 385 -5.83 5.32 -6.29
N LEU A 386 -4.91 4.35 -6.32
CA LEU A 386 -3.75 4.36 -5.44
C LEU A 386 -2.48 4.04 -6.23
N ASN A 387 -1.38 4.66 -5.85
CA ASN A 387 -0.06 4.44 -6.45
C ASN A 387 0.63 3.20 -5.88
N PHE A 388 -0.07 2.06 -5.80
CA PHE A 388 0.48 0.82 -5.26
C PHE A 388 1.47 0.16 -6.21
N SER A 389 1.18 0.20 -7.51
CA SER A 389 2.01 -0.42 -8.52
C SER A 389 2.92 0.60 -9.20
N ARG A 390 4.17 0.23 -9.38
CA ARG A 390 5.09 0.94 -10.29
C ARG A 390 4.81 0.62 -11.76
N SER A 391 3.83 -0.23 -12.04
CA SER A 391 3.40 -0.57 -13.40
C SER A 391 2.91 0.68 -14.11
N LYS A 392 3.52 0.96 -15.24
CA LYS A 392 3.12 2.05 -16.15
C LYS A 392 2.13 1.58 -17.21
N SER A 393 1.93 0.27 -17.33
CA SER A 393 1.08 -0.36 -18.33
C SER A 393 0.34 -1.56 -17.72
N GLU A 394 -0.88 -1.81 -18.16
CA GLU A 394 -1.63 -3.02 -17.83
C GLU A 394 -0.94 -4.29 -18.33
N MET A 395 -0.10 -4.20 -19.37
CA MET A 395 0.73 -5.30 -19.87
C MET A 395 1.83 -5.74 -18.92
N ASP A 396 2.05 -5.02 -17.82
CA ASP A 396 2.87 -5.51 -16.70
C ASP A 396 2.19 -6.65 -15.93
N LEU A 397 0.87 -6.78 -16.01
CA LEU A 397 0.12 -7.87 -15.40
C LEU A 397 0.26 -9.14 -16.26
N ILE A 398 0.61 -10.27 -15.63
CA ILE A 398 0.73 -11.56 -16.34
C ILE A 398 -0.60 -11.96 -17.00
N THR A 399 -1.71 -11.74 -16.31
CA THR A 399 -3.07 -11.99 -16.81
C THR A 399 -3.32 -11.26 -18.12
N ARG A 400 -3.01 -9.95 -18.18
CA ARG A 400 -3.20 -9.12 -19.38
C ARG A 400 -2.31 -9.57 -20.55
N ARG A 401 -1.07 -9.98 -20.27
CA ARG A 401 -0.19 -10.56 -21.30
C ARG A 401 -0.71 -11.89 -21.85
N VAL A 402 -1.24 -12.75 -20.98
CA VAL A 402 -1.83 -14.02 -21.41
C VAL A 402 -3.10 -13.77 -22.20
N ILE A 403 -3.98 -12.87 -21.75
CA ILE A 403 -5.20 -12.50 -22.47
C ILE A 403 -4.85 -11.92 -23.85
N ALA A 404 -3.88 -11.01 -23.95
CA ALA A 404 -3.45 -10.46 -25.22
C ALA A 404 -2.89 -11.52 -26.19
N LYS A 405 -2.21 -12.56 -25.69
CA LYS A 405 -1.77 -13.70 -26.53
C LYS A 405 -2.95 -14.52 -27.06
N ARG A 406 -4.08 -14.56 -26.37
CA ARG A 406 -5.27 -15.34 -26.71
C ARG A 406 -6.24 -14.57 -27.61
N GLU A 407 -6.47 -13.29 -27.32
CA GLU A 407 -7.51 -12.45 -27.92
C GLU A 407 -6.96 -11.32 -28.82
N GLY A 408 -5.64 -11.09 -28.80
CA GLY A 408 -5.02 -9.92 -29.41
C GLY A 408 -4.95 -8.71 -28.49
N ASP A 409 -4.39 -7.59 -28.98
CA ASP A 409 -4.07 -6.42 -28.15
C ASP A 409 -5.29 -5.59 -27.74
N ASN A 410 -6.39 -5.66 -28.49
CA ASN A 410 -7.61 -4.87 -28.25
C ASN A 410 -8.71 -5.74 -27.66
N VAL A 411 -8.72 -5.88 -26.34
CA VAL A 411 -9.70 -6.68 -25.58
C VAL A 411 -10.76 -5.77 -25.01
N ASP A 412 -12.03 -6.01 -25.32
CA ASP A 412 -13.15 -5.23 -24.79
C ASP A 412 -13.47 -5.57 -23.31
N GLU A 413 -14.24 -4.70 -22.66
CA GLU A 413 -14.62 -4.87 -21.26
C GLU A 413 -15.47 -6.13 -21.02
N LYS A 414 -16.27 -6.55 -21.99
CA LYS A 414 -17.10 -7.76 -21.90
C LYS A 414 -16.22 -9.02 -21.85
N THR A 415 -15.23 -9.07 -22.73
CA THR A 415 -14.25 -10.16 -22.76
C THR A 415 -13.44 -10.19 -21.46
N LEU A 416 -12.98 -9.03 -20.96
CA LEU A 416 -12.29 -8.96 -19.67
C LEU A 416 -13.16 -9.41 -18.49
N ALA A 417 -14.45 -9.08 -18.50
CA ALA A 417 -15.40 -9.54 -17.49
C ALA A 417 -15.58 -11.08 -17.52
N ASP A 418 -15.49 -11.71 -18.69
CA ASP A 418 -15.51 -13.16 -18.79
C ASP A 418 -14.23 -13.79 -18.20
N TYR A 419 -13.06 -13.17 -18.44
CA TYR A 419 -11.81 -13.56 -17.78
C TYR A 419 -11.79 -13.32 -16.27
N ALA A 420 -12.66 -12.47 -15.74
CA ALA A 420 -12.86 -12.27 -14.30
C ALA A 420 -13.81 -13.32 -13.66
N ASN A 421 -14.56 -14.05 -14.48
CA ASN A 421 -15.51 -15.05 -14.01
C ASN A 421 -14.83 -16.40 -13.80
N PRO A 422 -14.66 -16.92 -12.56
CA PRO A 422 -13.93 -18.15 -12.28
C PRO A 422 -14.59 -19.41 -12.87
N ASP A 423 -15.85 -19.33 -13.30
CA ASP A 423 -16.58 -20.47 -13.85
C ASP A 423 -16.48 -20.52 -15.40
N SER A 424 -15.96 -19.45 -16.06
CA SER A 424 -15.82 -19.38 -17.51
C SER A 424 -14.67 -20.24 -18.04
N GLU A 425 -14.78 -20.68 -19.29
CA GLU A 425 -13.70 -21.40 -19.98
C GLU A 425 -12.50 -20.49 -20.28
N ASN A 426 -12.73 -19.19 -20.53
CA ASN A 426 -11.66 -18.22 -20.73
C ASN A 426 -10.81 -18.04 -19.46
N TYR A 427 -11.45 -17.93 -18.28
CA TYR A 427 -10.73 -17.90 -17.00
C TYR A 427 -9.88 -19.15 -16.80
N LYS A 428 -10.46 -20.36 -16.96
CA LYS A 428 -9.75 -21.64 -16.81
C LYS A 428 -8.58 -21.75 -17.78
N GLY A 429 -8.81 -21.37 -19.04
CA GLY A 429 -7.74 -21.35 -20.06
C GLY A 429 -6.61 -20.39 -19.73
N MET A 430 -6.92 -19.17 -19.24
CA MET A 430 -5.92 -18.21 -18.78
C MET A 430 -5.07 -18.77 -17.63
N LEU A 431 -5.71 -19.41 -16.65
CA LEU A 431 -4.99 -20.01 -15.53
C LEU A 431 -4.05 -21.12 -15.98
N GLU A 432 -4.47 -21.95 -16.92
CA GLU A 432 -3.64 -23.03 -17.46
C GLU A 432 -2.42 -22.48 -18.23
N ASP A 433 -2.59 -21.39 -18.97
CA ASP A 433 -1.48 -20.75 -19.66
C ASP A 433 -0.50 -20.10 -18.67
N ILE A 434 -1.01 -19.42 -17.62
CA ILE A 434 -0.15 -18.88 -16.54
C ILE A 434 0.58 -20.01 -15.82
N ARG A 435 -0.11 -21.11 -15.49
CA ARG A 435 0.50 -22.28 -14.85
C ARG A 435 1.68 -22.81 -15.64
N LYS A 436 1.51 -22.99 -16.96
CA LYS A 436 2.57 -23.45 -17.86
C LYS A 436 3.72 -22.46 -17.96
N GLU A 437 3.41 -21.15 -18.15
CA GLU A 437 4.39 -20.09 -18.27
C GLU A 437 5.27 -20.00 -17.01
N LEU A 438 4.69 -20.23 -15.81
CA LEU A 438 5.38 -20.13 -14.53
C LEU A 438 5.91 -21.46 -13.98
N ASN A 439 5.74 -22.56 -14.72
CA ASN A 439 6.25 -23.89 -14.36
C ASN A 439 5.71 -24.45 -13.03
N PHE A 440 4.38 -24.34 -12.81
CA PHE A 440 3.74 -24.91 -11.64
C PHE A 440 3.12 -26.29 -11.93
N THR A 441 3.06 -27.17 -10.91
CA THR A 441 2.29 -28.41 -11.00
C THR A 441 0.80 -28.10 -11.08
N THR A 442 0.28 -27.23 -10.20
CA THR A 442 -1.08 -26.72 -10.24
C THR A 442 -1.12 -25.24 -9.85
N LEU A 443 -2.11 -24.51 -10.36
CA LEU A 443 -2.40 -23.13 -10.02
C LEU A 443 -3.90 -22.99 -9.77
N LYS A 444 -4.28 -22.42 -8.62
CA LYS A 444 -5.68 -22.08 -8.29
C LYS A 444 -5.69 -20.79 -7.48
N TYR A 445 -6.39 -19.80 -7.97
CA TYR A 445 -6.55 -18.52 -7.31
C TYR A 445 -7.69 -18.56 -6.31
N HIS A 446 -7.65 -17.67 -5.34
CA HIS A 446 -8.78 -17.42 -4.46
C HIS A 446 -9.96 -16.84 -5.24
N ARG A 447 -11.18 -17.12 -4.81
CA ARG A 447 -12.38 -16.49 -5.38
C ARG A 447 -12.63 -15.13 -4.74
N LEU A 448 -13.23 -14.21 -5.52
CA LEU A 448 -13.48 -12.86 -5.04
C LEU A 448 -14.51 -12.81 -3.90
N ASP A 449 -15.55 -13.64 -3.99
CA ASP A 449 -16.58 -13.77 -2.96
C ASP A 449 -16.02 -14.23 -1.61
N ASP A 450 -15.13 -15.21 -1.62
CA ASP A 450 -14.47 -15.71 -0.42
C ASP A 450 -13.48 -14.68 0.15
N LEU A 451 -12.71 -14.03 -0.72
CA LEU A 451 -11.81 -12.97 -0.27
C LEU A 451 -12.57 -11.84 0.41
N VAL A 452 -13.68 -11.40 -0.17
CA VAL A 452 -14.55 -10.36 0.43
C VAL A 452 -15.12 -10.85 1.76
N ALA A 453 -15.57 -12.09 1.84
CA ALA A 453 -16.07 -12.69 3.08
C ALA A 453 -14.98 -12.81 4.16
N SER A 454 -13.71 -13.04 3.78
CA SER A 454 -12.60 -13.11 4.73
C SER A 454 -12.27 -11.75 5.39
N ILE A 455 -12.53 -10.63 4.71
CA ILE A 455 -12.34 -9.28 5.26
C ILE A 455 -13.38 -8.93 6.32
N ASP A 456 -14.58 -9.53 6.25
CA ASP A 456 -15.67 -9.34 7.24
C ASP A 456 -16.20 -7.89 7.32
N ILE A 457 -16.18 -7.20 6.19
CA ILE A 457 -16.77 -5.87 6.01
C ILE A 457 -17.84 -5.98 4.92
N GLU A 458 -18.90 -5.18 5.03
CA GLU A 458 -19.96 -5.14 4.01
C GLU A 458 -19.36 -4.98 2.61
N PRO A 459 -19.69 -5.89 1.65
CA PRO A 459 -19.08 -5.87 0.31
C PRO A 459 -19.18 -4.53 -0.41
N CYS A 460 -20.27 -3.79 -0.16
CA CYS A 460 -20.48 -2.47 -0.75
C CYS A 460 -19.50 -1.39 -0.22
N LYS A 461 -18.80 -1.63 0.87
CA LYS A 461 -17.77 -0.74 1.43
C LYS A 461 -16.35 -1.04 0.93
N LEU A 462 -16.17 -2.16 0.22
CA LEU A 462 -14.87 -2.60 -0.28
C LEU A 462 -14.62 -2.18 -1.73
N CYS A 463 -13.40 -1.79 -2.03
CA CYS A 463 -12.91 -1.61 -3.40
C CYS A 463 -12.27 -2.91 -3.89
N THR A 464 -12.83 -3.48 -4.95
CA THR A 464 -12.34 -4.70 -5.61
C THR A 464 -11.97 -4.46 -7.08
N TYR A 465 -11.76 -3.20 -7.45
CA TYR A 465 -11.57 -2.78 -8.84
C TYR A 465 -10.45 -3.55 -9.58
N CYS A 466 -9.31 -3.81 -8.92
CA CYS A 466 -8.19 -4.50 -9.56
C CYS A 466 -8.50 -5.94 -10.01
N TRP A 467 -9.54 -6.57 -9.48
CA TRP A 467 -10.01 -7.91 -9.84
C TRP A 467 -11.26 -7.89 -10.74
N SER A 468 -12.20 -7.00 -10.44
CA SER A 468 -13.54 -6.99 -11.06
C SER A 468 -13.71 -5.94 -12.17
N GLY A 469 -12.88 -4.90 -12.21
CA GLY A 469 -13.06 -3.72 -13.06
C GLY A 469 -14.26 -2.84 -12.65
N LYS A 470 -14.94 -3.16 -11.55
CA LYS A 470 -16.15 -2.46 -11.06
C LYS A 470 -15.84 -1.62 -9.82
N GLU A 471 -16.51 -0.47 -9.73
CA GLU A 471 -16.54 0.38 -8.54
C GLU A 471 -17.63 -0.03 -7.55
#